data_0741c587d7955e9a98cbf91d6ae79ff9
#
_entry.id   0741c587d7955e9a98cbf91d6ae79ff9
#
_cell.length_a   1.000
_cell.length_b   1.000
_cell.length_c   1.000
_cell.angle_alpha   90.00
_cell.angle_beta   90.00
_cell.angle_gamma   90.00
#
_symmetry.space_group_name_H-M   'P 1'
#
loop_
_entity.id
_entity.type
_entity.pdbx_description
1 polymer ?
#
loop_
_entity_poly.entity_id
_entity_poly.type
_entity_poly.pdbx_seq_one_letter_code
_entity_poly.pdbx_strand_id
1 'polypeptide(L)'
;DAQREVSYHEDVLKTIIETYGYNVKVIEESVALAYEGLVDNDLTGIAISMGAGMCNICVMYQGMSALSFSVARGGDWIDENVASDCGCTKAKVISVKENSNQLDLTKSAINDIYQEGSDEYNIINAIRSYYGALINYLLTNLKHQFENAESVPNFPDAIPIVFGGGTSLVKGFMDVVNEQFNQDEFPIPVKEF
;
A
#
# COMPACT_ATOMS: atom_id res chain seq x y z
N ASP A 1 2.08 -0.12 -25.68
CA ASP A 1 0.64 0.19 -25.83
C ASP A 1 -0.01 0.57 -24.50
N ALA A 2 0.33 -0.02 -23.35
CA ALA A 2 -0.22 0.36 -22.05
C ALA A 2 0.04 1.85 -21.69
N GLN A 3 1.23 2.37 -21.99
CA GLN A 3 1.52 3.80 -21.77
C GLN A 3 0.66 4.74 -22.61
N ARG A 4 0.26 4.34 -23.83
CA ARG A 4 -0.67 5.13 -24.67
C ARG A 4 -2.10 5.14 -24.12
N GLU A 5 -2.54 4.03 -23.53
CA GLU A 5 -3.86 3.93 -22.91
C GLU A 5 -3.99 4.82 -21.66
N VAL A 6 -2.94 4.82 -20.82
CA VAL A 6 -2.90 5.66 -19.61
C VAL A 6 -2.93 7.14 -19.97
N SER A 7 -2.10 7.57 -20.93
CA SER A 7 -2.07 8.98 -21.36
C SER A 7 -3.37 9.42 -22.03
N TYR A 8 -4.09 8.53 -22.71
CA TYR A 8 -5.40 8.83 -23.28
C TYR A 8 -6.45 9.10 -22.19
N HIS A 9 -6.50 8.26 -21.15
CA HIS A 9 -7.44 8.48 -20.04
C HIS A 9 -7.15 9.78 -19.28
N GLU A 10 -5.87 10.08 -19.06
CA GLU A 10 -5.41 11.32 -18.45
C GLU A 10 -5.87 12.54 -19.25
N ASP A 11 -5.63 12.56 -20.56
CA ASP A 11 -6.03 13.66 -21.45
C ASP A 11 -7.54 13.86 -21.49
N VAL A 12 -8.32 12.76 -21.51
CA VAL A 12 -9.78 12.81 -21.49
C VAL A 12 -10.29 13.40 -20.18
N LEU A 13 -9.83 12.93 -19.03
CA LEU A 13 -10.24 13.44 -17.73
C LEU A 13 -9.85 14.92 -17.56
N LYS A 14 -8.63 15.28 -17.94
CA LYS A 14 -8.17 16.66 -17.94
C LYS A 14 -9.08 17.55 -18.78
N THR A 15 -9.37 17.14 -20.02
CA THR A 15 -10.25 17.89 -20.92
C THR A 15 -11.65 18.08 -20.32
N ILE A 16 -12.24 17.03 -19.74
CA ILE A 16 -13.55 17.11 -19.11
C ILE A 16 -13.55 18.15 -17.98
N ILE A 17 -12.57 18.09 -17.08
CA ILE A 17 -12.51 18.99 -15.91
C ILE A 17 -12.24 20.44 -16.37
N GLU A 18 -11.40 20.64 -17.38
CA GLU A 18 -11.11 21.96 -17.95
C GLU A 18 -12.34 22.60 -18.59
N THR A 19 -13.30 21.82 -19.16
CA THR A 19 -14.56 22.38 -19.69
C THR A 19 -15.43 23.02 -18.61
N TYR A 20 -15.23 22.66 -17.34
CA TYR A 20 -15.90 23.31 -16.20
C TYR A 20 -15.16 24.54 -15.67
N GLY A 21 -14.07 24.95 -16.34
CA GLY A 21 -13.31 26.15 -15.99
C GLY A 21 -12.24 25.96 -14.92
N TYR A 22 -11.88 24.71 -14.58
CA TYR A 22 -10.81 24.39 -13.64
C TYR A 22 -9.46 24.32 -14.35
N ASN A 23 -8.43 24.74 -13.65
CA ASN A 23 -7.05 24.50 -14.08
C ASN A 23 -6.59 23.14 -13.52
N VAL A 24 -6.22 22.20 -14.41
CA VAL A 24 -5.92 20.82 -14.03
C VAL A 24 -4.43 20.56 -14.07
N LYS A 25 -3.91 20.03 -12.94
CA LYS A 25 -2.55 19.49 -12.85
C LYS A 25 -2.65 18.01 -12.47
N VAL A 26 -2.02 17.15 -13.27
CA VAL A 26 -1.92 15.72 -12.97
C VAL A 26 -0.70 15.48 -12.09
N ILE A 27 -0.88 14.67 -11.05
CA ILE A 27 0.19 14.21 -10.16
C ILE A 27 0.00 12.72 -9.87
N GLU A 28 1.07 12.05 -9.50
CA GLU A 28 1.02 10.65 -9.06
C GLU A 28 0.24 10.53 -7.74
N GLU A 29 -0.51 9.44 -7.58
CA GLU A 29 -1.35 9.20 -6.38
C GLU A 29 -0.51 9.14 -5.09
N SER A 30 0.66 8.48 -5.13
CA SER A 30 1.58 8.44 -3.98
C SER A 30 2.15 9.80 -3.60
N VAL A 31 2.35 10.69 -4.58
CA VAL A 31 2.76 12.09 -4.35
C VAL A 31 1.62 12.87 -3.70
N ALA A 32 0.37 12.67 -4.16
CA ALA A 32 -0.80 13.29 -3.53
C ALA A 32 -0.96 12.85 -2.07
N LEU A 33 -0.81 11.54 -1.81
CA LEU A 33 -0.83 10.97 -0.46
C LEU A 33 0.30 11.55 0.42
N ALA A 34 1.50 11.76 -0.15
CA ALA A 34 2.61 12.36 0.57
C ALA A 34 2.31 13.82 0.97
N TYR A 35 1.69 14.60 0.08
CA TYR A 35 1.27 15.96 0.42
C TYR A 35 0.22 16.03 1.52
N GLU A 36 -0.66 15.04 1.63
CA GLU A 36 -1.68 14.96 2.70
C GLU A 36 -1.07 14.43 4.00
N GLY A 37 -0.38 13.31 3.94
CA GLY A 37 0.03 12.55 5.12
C GLY A 37 1.31 13.05 5.78
N LEU A 38 2.13 13.87 5.10
CA LEU A 38 3.45 14.31 5.59
C LEU A 38 3.53 15.80 5.93
N VAL A 39 2.40 16.51 5.99
CA VAL A 39 2.35 17.95 6.27
C VAL A 39 3.06 18.28 7.59
N ASP A 40 2.78 17.52 8.64
CA ASP A 40 3.35 17.74 9.98
C ASP A 40 4.83 17.33 10.09
N ASN A 41 5.41 16.80 9.02
CA ASN A 41 6.81 16.37 8.94
C ASN A 41 7.58 17.11 7.85
N ASP A 42 7.26 18.39 7.62
CA ASP A 42 7.88 19.23 6.59
C ASP A 42 7.90 18.58 5.21
N LEU A 43 6.83 17.85 4.88
CA LEU A 43 6.70 17.06 3.65
C LEU A 43 7.92 16.16 3.40
N THR A 44 8.42 15.52 4.48
CA THR A 44 9.54 14.58 4.43
C THR A 44 9.11 13.23 5.01
N GLY A 45 9.23 12.17 4.22
CA GLY A 45 8.80 10.82 4.61
C GLY A 45 8.53 9.92 3.40
N ILE A 46 7.91 8.79 3.66
CA ILE A 46 7.53 7.81 2.64
C ILE A 46 6.01 7.70 2.61
N ALA A 47 5.42 7.78 1.41
CA ALA A 47 4.00 7.55 1.19
C ALA A 47 3.79 6.29 0.32
N ILE A 48 2.94 5.39 0.78
CA ILE A 48 2.62 4.13 0.11
C ILE A 48 1.11 4.07 -0.11
N SER A 49 0.66 4.28 -1.36
CA SER A 49 -0.73 4.07 -1.76
C SER A 49 -0.94 2.62 -2.18
N MET A 50 -1.86 1.93 -1.52
CA MET A 50 -2.16 0.51 -1.72
C MET A 50 -3.54 0.34 -2.38
N GLY A 51 -3.53 0.23 -3.70
CA GLY A 51 -4.72 -0.01 -4.52
C GLY A 51 -5.06 -1.49 -4.69
N ALA A 52 -6.06 -1.79 -5.53
CA ALA A 52 -6.43 -3.15 -5.88
C ALA A 52 -5.37 -3.84 -6.76
N GLY A 53 -4.97 -3.21 -7.87
CA GLY A 53 -4.04 -3.80 -8.84
C GLY A 53 -2.56 -3.49 -8.60
N MET A 54 -2.26 -2.39 -7.92
CA MET A 54 -0.88 -1.94 -7.71
C MET A 54 -0.73 -1.15 -6.42
N CYS A 55 0.52 -1.04 -5.97
CA CYS A 55 0.92 -0.10 -4.94
C CYS A 55 1.88 0.93 -5.54
N ASN A 56 1.67 2.20 -5.20
CA ASN A 56 2.50 3.32 -5.62
C ASN A 56 3.26 3.87 -4.41
N ILE A 57 4.55 4.08 -4.55
CA ILE A 57 5.43 4.52 -3.49
C ILE A 57 6.07 5.85 -3.89
N CYS A 58 6.11 6.80 -2.96
CA CYS A 58 6.83 8.06 -3.09
C CYS A 58 7.69 8.30 -1.85
N VAL A 59 8.95 8.59 -2.05
CA VAL A 59 9.83 9.14 -1.02
C VAL A 59 9.90 10.64 -1.23
N MET A 60 9.39 11.39 -0.26
CA MET A 60 9.33 12.84 -0.28
C MET A 60 10.43 13.43 0.62
N TYR A 61 11.09 14.47 0.15
CA TYR A 61 12.05 15.23 0.94
C TYR A 61 11.81 16.73 0.76
N GLN A 62 11.42 17.41 1.82
CA GLN A 62 11.12 18.85 1.84
C GLN A 62 10.18 19.27 0.69
N GLY A 63 9.12 18.50 0.47
CA GLY A 63 8.10 18.77 -0.56
C GLY A 63 8.49 18.40 -1.98
N MET A 64 9.66 17.82 -2.20
CA MET A 64 10.09 17.29 -3.50
C MET A 64 10.07 15.77 -3.50
N SER A 65 9.53 15.16 -4.57
CA SER A 65 9.63 13.72 -4.78
C SER A 65 11.08 13.37 -5.11
N ALA A 66 11.74 12.69 -4.19
CA ALA A 66 13.12 12.23 -4.36
C ALA A 66 13.17 10.86 -5.08
N LEU A 67 12.15 10.01 -4.87
CA LEU A 67 12.03 8.70 -5.50
C LEU A 67 10.53 8.38 -5.64
N SER A 68 10.13 7.86 -6.79
CA SER A 68 8.77 7.39 -7.04
C SER A 68 8.82 6.14 -7.90
N PHE A 69 8.04 5.12 -7.53
CA PHE A 69 7.91 3.88 -8.30
C PHE A 69 6.62 3.15 -7.95
N SER A 70 6.26 2.20 -8.80
CA SER A 70 5.06 1.37 -8.61
C SER A 70 5.41 -0.11 -8.61
N VAL A 71 4.61 -0.88 -7.87
CA VAL A 71 4.69 -2.34 -7.82
C VAL A 71 3.37 -2.91 -8.30
N ALA A 72 3.40 -3.81 -9.28
CA ALA A 72 2.20 -4.42 -9.87
C ALA A 72 1.63 -5.54 -8.97
N ARG A 73 1.44 -5.23 -7.67
CA ARG A 73 0.76 -6.05 -6.67
C ARG A 73 -0.07 -5.15 -5.76
N GLY A 74 -1.28 -5.60 -5.44
CA GLY A 74 -2.19 -4.89 -4.55
C GLY A 74 -3.22 -5.85 -3.96
N GLY A 75 -4.41 -5.35 -3.62
CA GLY A 75 -5.47 -6.15 -3.01
C GLY A 75 -5.92 -7.34 -3.85
N ASP A 76 -5.95 -7.20 -5.18
CA ASP A 76 -6.31 -8.28 -6.11
C ASP A 76 -5.33 -9.44 -6.07
N TRP A 77 -4.04 -9.15 -5.92
CA TRP A 77 -3.01 -10.17 -5.76
C TRP A 77 -3.23 -10.99 -4.47
N ILE A 78 -3.63 -10.34 -3.38
CA ILE A 78 -4.00 -11.05 -2.14
C ILE A 78 -5.18 -11.97 -2.41
N ASP A 79 -6.25 -11.45 -3.02
CA ASP A 79 -7.50 -12.20 -3.26
C ASP A 79 -7.27 -13.44 -4.13
N GLU A 80 -6.44 -13.33 -5.16
CA GLU A 80 -6.11 -14.41 -6.09
C GLU A 80 -5.31 -15.53 -5.41
N ASN A 81 -4.30 -15.16 -4.64
CA ASN A 81 -3.46 -16.14 -3.95
C ASN A 81 -4.22 -16.85 -2.82
N VAL A 82 -5.00 -16.12 -2.02
CA VAL A 82 -5.86 -16.70 -0.98
C VAL A 82 -6.86 -17.67 -1.60
N ALA A 83 -7.52 -17.30 -2.70
CA ALA A 83 -8.48 -18.16 -3.39
C ALA A 83 -7.82 -19.47 -3.86
N SER A 84 -6.62 -19.37 -4.42
CA SER A 84 -5.83 -20.51 -4.87
C SER A 84 -5.47 -21.44 -3.70
N ASP A 85 -4.92 -20.90 -2.63
CA ASP A 85 -4.41 -21.67 -1.49
C ASP A 85 -5.54 -22.33 -0.68
N CYS A 86 -6.66 -21.62 -0.51
CA CYS A 86 -7.84 -22.14 0.19
C CYS A 86 -8.75 -23.00 -0.68
N GLY A 87 -8.46 -23.15 -1.99
CA GLY A 87 -9.29 -23.92 -2.91
C GLY A 87 -10.71 -23.35 -3.07
N CYS A 88 -10.86 -22.03 -2.95
CA CYS A 88 -12.14 -21.33 -3.06
C CYS A 88 -12.14 -20.32 -4.21
N THR A 89 -13.27 -19.66 -4.46
CA THR A 89 -13.36 -18.65 -5.51
C THR A 89 -12.86 -17.29 -5.00
N LYS A 90 -12.28 -16.47 -5.90
CA LYS A 90 -11.92 -15.06 -5.60
C LYS A 90 -13.12 -14.28 -5.04
N ALA A 91 -14.33 -14.52 -5.57
CA ALA A 91 -15.55 -13.89 -5.06
C ALA A 91 -15.84 -14.23 -3.58
N LYS A 92 -15.54 -15.46 -3.13
CA LYS A 92 -15.67 -15.85 -1.72
C LYS A 92 -14.67 -15.09 -0.85
N VAL A 93 -13.42 -14.96 -1.28
CA VAL A 93 -12.38 -14.19 -0.56
C VAL A 93 -12.79 -12.72 -0.44
N ILE A 94 -13.19 -12.10 -1.56
CA ILE A 94 -13.68 -10.70 -1.58
C ILE A 94 -14.87 -10.54 -0.63
N SER A 95 -15.84 -11.47 -0.66
CA SER A 95 -16.99 -11.44 0.24
C SER A 95 -16.58 -11.51 1.72
N VAL A 96 -15.60 -12.33 2.07
CA VAL A 96 -15.06 -12.39 3.44
C VAL A 96 -14.36 -11.09 3.81
N LYS A 97 -13.58 -10.51 2.90
CA LYS A 97 -12.81 -9.29 3.12
C LYS A 97 -13.70 -8.04 3.25
N GLU A 98 -14.75 -7.92 2.45
CA GLU A 98 -15.59 -6.72 2.36
C GLU A 98 -16.85 -6.77 3.25
N ASN A 99 -17.47 -7.95 3.39
CA ASN A 99 -18.70 -8.10 4.16
C ASN A 99 -18.48 -8.34 5.66
N SER A 100 -17.27 -8.58 6.08
CA SER A 100 -17.00 -8.71 7.50
C SER A 100 -16.74 -7.32 8.09
N ASN A 101 -17.77 -6.70 8.67
CA ASN A 101 -17.57 -5.65 9.69
C ASN A 101 -16.65 -6.12 10.83
N GLN A 102 -16.08 -7.30 10.73
CA GLN A 102 -15.30 -8.04 11.70
C GLN A 102 -13.92 -8.46 11.17
N LEU A 103 -13.56 -8.18 9.91
CA LEU A 103 -12.23 -8.50 9.44
C LEU A 103 -11.20 -7.68 10.22
N ASP A 104 -10.48 -8.39 11.06
CA ASP A 104 -9.43 -7.86 11.91
C ASP A 104 -8.20 -8.76 11.72
N LEU A 105 -7.14 -8.20 11.20
CA LEU A 105 -5.90 -8.92 10.91
C LEU A 105 -5.04 -9.15 12.16
N THR A 106 -5.46 -8.70 13.35
CA THR A 106 -4.74 -9.03 14.58
C THR A 106 -4.88 -10.53 14.91
N LYS A 107 -3.80 -11.16 15.34
CA LYS A 107 -3.80 -12.61 15.65
C LYS A 107 -4.80 -12.98 16.75
N SER A 108 -4.93 -12.14 17.78
CA SER A 108 -5.88 -12.36 18.87
C SER A 108 -7.32 -12.35 18.36
N ALA A 109 -7.69 -11.34 17.56
CA ALA A 109 -9.05 -11.22 17.02
C ALA A 109 -9.43 -12.41 16.13
N ILE A 110 -8.50 -12.91 15.30
CA ILE A 110 -8.74 -14.08 14.45
C ILE A 110 -9.07 -15.32 15.32
N ASN A 111 -8.29 -15.57 16.36
CA ASN A 111 -8.48 -16.71 17.24
C ASN A 111 -9.73 -16.60 18.13
N ASP A 112 -10.12 -15.37 18.50
CA ASP A 112 -11.29 -15.14 19.35
C ASP A 112 -12.62 -15.19 18.58
N ILE A 113 -12.61 -14.81 17.29
CA ILE A 113 -13.83 -14.66 16.49
C ILE A 113 -14.15 -15.92 15.69
N TYR A 114 -13.12 -16.61 15.17
CA TYR A 114 -13.29 -17.72 14.23
C TYR A 114 -12.89 -19.06 14.87
N GLN A 115 -13.69 -20.08 14.58
CA GLN A 115 -13.40 -21.44 15.06
C GLN A 115 -12.22 -22.01 14.27
N GLU A 116 -11.17 -22.42 14.97
CA GLU A 116 -9.99 -23.06 14.38
C GLU A 116 -10.40 -24.25 13.49
N GLY A 117 -9.87 -24.27 12.25
CA GLY A 117 -10.15 -25.28 11.25
C GLY A 117 -11.43 -25.05 10.43
N SER A 118 -12.21 -23.99 10.70
CA SER A 118 -13.32 -23.60 9.81
C SER A 118 -12.78 -22.99 8.50
N ASP A 119 -13.60 -23.01 7.45
CA ASP A 119 -13.24 -22.41 6.16
C ASP A 119 -12.96 -20.91 6.30
N GLU A 120 -13.77 -20.19 7.08
CA GLU A 120 -13.59 -18.78 7.37
C GLU A 120 -12.27 -18.51 8.09
N TYR A 121 -11.95 -19.30 9.11
CA TYR A 121 -10.67 -19.21 9.83
C TYR A 121 -9.48 -19.38 8.90
N ASN A 122 -9.52 -20.39 8.01
CA ASN A 122 -8.47 -20.66 7.06
C ASN A 122 -8.31 -19.51 6.04
N ILE A 123 -9.42 -19.00 5.50
CA ILE A 123 -9.43 -17.87 4.57
C ILE A 123 -8.82 -16.61 5.22
N ILE A 124 -9.23 -16.27 6.45
CA ILE A 124 -8.76 -15.06 7.12
C ILE A 124 -7.28 -15.15 7.50
N ASN A 125 -6.81 -16.31 7.96
CA ASN A 125 -5.38 -16.52 8.20
C ASN A 125 -4.57 -16.44 6.90
N ALA A 126 -5.09 -16.96 5.80
CA ALA A 126 -4.46 -16.82 4.49
C ALA A 126 -4.44 -15.33 4.06
N ILE A 127 -5.55 -14.59 4.20
CA ILE A 127 -5.60 -13.14 3.93
C ILE A 127 -4.49 -12.43 4.73
N ARG A 128 -4.41 -12.65 6.05
CA ARG A 128 -3.38 -12.04 6.90
C ARG A 128 -1.98 -12.38 6.44
N SER A 129 -1.73 -13.64 6.09
CA SER A 129 -0.42 -14.09 5.60
C SER A 129 -0.02 -13.40 4.29
N TYR A 130 -0.97 -13.23 3.36
CA TYR A 130 -0.73 -12.54 2.10
C TYR A 130 -0.60 -11.02 2.26
N TYR A 131 -1.25 -10.41 3.24
CA TYR A 131 -0.95 -9.03 3.63
C TYR A 131 0.50 -8.89 4.10
N GLY A 132 0.98 -9.79 4.97
CA GLY A 132 2.37 -9.82 5.40
C GLY A 132 3.34 -9.98 4.22
N ALA A 133 3.04 -10.90 3.31
CA ALA A 133 3.86 -11.12 2.12
C ALA A 133 3.88 -9.89 1.18
N LEU A 134 2.76 -9.19 1.01
CA LEU A 134 2.69 -7.96 0.22
C LEU A 134 3.52 -6.85 0.87
N ILE A 135 3.36 -6.63 2.17
CA ILE A 135 4.11 -5.61 2.91
C ILE A 135 5.61 -5.89 2.83
N ASN A 136 6.04 -7.13 3.11
CA ASN A 136 7.44 -7.51 2.98
C ASN A 136 7.98 -7.28 1.56
N TYR A 137 7.18 -7.61 0.55
CA TYR A 137 7.55 -7.35 -0.85
C TYR A 137 7.72 -5.85 -1.13
N LEU A 138 6.84 -4.99 -0.61
CA LEU A 138 6.94 -3.53 -0.76
C LEU A 138 8.19 -2.99 -0.07
N LEU A 139 8.45 -3.39 1.18
CA LEU A 139 9.62 -2.96 1.95
C LEU A 139 10.93 -3.42 1.29
N THR A 140 10.97 -4.64 0.76
CA THR A 140 12.13 -5.17 0.04
C THR A 140 12.40 -4.38 -1.26
N ASN A 141 11.35 -4.07 -2.03
CA ASN A 141 11.49 -3.24 -3.23
C ASN A 141 11.96 -1.82 -2.88
N LEU A 142 11.39 -1.24 -1.83
CA LEU A 142 11.78 0.10 -1.37
C LEU A 142 13.26 0.12 -0.97
N LYS A 143 13.72 -0.86 -0.18
CA LYS A 143 15.14 -1.03 0.16
C LYS A 143 16.02 -1.10 -1.08
N HIS A 144 15.65 -1.97 -2.04
CA HIS A 144 16.39 -2.13 -3.28
C HIS A 144 16.46 -0.82 -4.11
N GLN A 145 15.37 -0.04 -4.13
CA GLN A 145 15.36 1.26 -4.80
C GLN A 145 16.29 2.27 -4.11
N PHE A 146 16.33 2.30 -2.77
CA PHE A 146 17.28 3.14 -2.03
C PHE A 146 18.74 2.77 -2.33
N GLU A 147 19.05 1.48 -2.39
CA GLU A 147 20.42 0.98 -2.66
C GLU A 147 20.91 1.30 -4.08
N ASN A 148 19.99 1.41 -5.05
CA ASN A 148 20.32 1.62 -6.47
C ASN A 148 20.10 3.05 -6.95
N ALA A 149 19.51 3.93 -6.14
CA ALA A 149 19.27 5.31 -6.53
C ALA A 149 20.58 6.13 -6.50
N GLU A 150 20.90 6.82 -7.59
CA GLU A 150 22.12 7.64 -7.71
C GLU A 150 22.13 8.85 -6.76
N SER A 151 20.96 9.32 -6.34
CA SER A 151 20.83 10.49 -5.47
C SER A 151 19.60 10.44 -4.58
N VAL A 152 19.66 9.65 -3.51
CA VAL A 152 18.67 9.74 -2.43
C VAL A 152 19.15 10.77 -1.41
N PRO A 153 18.28 11.67 -0.91
CA PRO A 153 18.64 12.57 0.17
C PRO A 153 19.13 11.82 1.40
N ASN A 154 20.09 12.41 2.10
CA ASN A 154 20.45 11.90 3.42
C ASN A 154 19.36 12.34 4.41
N PHE A 155 18.78 11.39 5.13
CA PHE A 155 17.81 11.65 6.19
C PHE A 155 18.51 11.63 7.55
N PRO A 156 18.81 12.81 8.13
CA PRO A 156 19.52 12.89 9.40
C PRO A 156 18.64 12.40 10.57
N ASP A 157 17.34 12.54 10.44
CA ASP A 157 16.33 12.16 11.43
C ASP A 157 15.46 11.03 10.92
N ALA A 158 14.83 10.29 11.84
CA ALA A 158 13.86 9.26 11.49
C ALA A 158 12.63 9.87 10.82
N ILE A 159 12.24 9.32 9.66
CA ILE A 159 11.11 9.80 8.85
C ILE A 159 9.89 8.90 9.00
N PRO A 160 8.66 9.43 8.87
CA PRO A 160 7.45 8.62 8.91
C PRO A 160 7.23 7.86 7.61
N ILE A 161 6.51 6.73 7.71
CA ILE A 161 5.87 6.07 6.57
C ILE A 161 4.36 6.23 6.74
N VAL A 162 3.68 6.74 5.71
CA VAL A 162 2.22 6.87 5.66
C VAL A 162 1.65 5.91 4.64
N PHE A 163 0.56 5.24 5.00
CA PHE A 163 -0.16 4.32 4.14
C PHE A 163 -1.52 4.89 3.77
N GLY A 164 -1.96 4.66 2.53
CA GLY A 164 -3.28 5.03 2.04
C GLY A 164 -3.79 4.04 1.00
N GLY A 165 -5.01 4.27 0.50
CA GLY A 165 -5.68 3.39 -0.44
C GLY A 165 -6.49 2.28 0.25
N GLY A 166 -7.47 1.72 -0.48
CA GLY A 166 -8.46 0.78 0.07
C GLY A 166 -7.87 -0.46 0.72
N THR A 167 -6.73 -0.95 0.22
CA THR A 167 -6.08 -2.15 0.75
C THR A 167 -5.46 -1.92 2.14
N SER A 168 -5.09 -0.69 2.51
CA SER A 168 -4.51 -0.36 3.82
C SER A 168 -5.54 -0.09 4.93
N LEU A 169 -6.85 -0.01 4.59
CA LEU A 169 -7.90 0.36 5.54
C LEU A 169 -8.39 -0.80 6.42
N VAL A 170 -7.92 -2.01 6.21
CA VAL A 170 -8.34 -3.17 7.00
C VAL A 170 -7.86 -3.04 8.44
N LYS A 171 -8.73 -3.36 9.40
CA LYS A 171 -8.37 -3.33 10.82
C LYS A 171 -7.23 -4.31 11.10
N GLY A 172 -6.26 -3.93 11.95
CA GLY A 172 -5.06 -4.71 12.23
C GLY A 172 -3.99 -4.63 11.13
N PHE A 173 -4.18 -3.79 10.09
CA PHE A 173 -3.16 -3.60 9.05
C PHE A 173 -1.82 -3.17 9.62
N MET A 174 -1.81 -2.20 10.55
CA MET A 174 -0.57 -1.70 11.15
C MET A 174 0.12 -2.74 12.04
N ASP A 175 -0.62 -3.68 12.65
CA ASP A 175 -0.02 -4.81 13.37
C ASP A 175 0.79 -5.69 12.38
N VAL A 176 0.24 -5.92 11.19
CA VAL A 176 0.95 -6.68 10.15
C VAL A 176 2.17 -5.91 9.63
N VAL A 177 2.06 -4.59 9.43
CA VAL A 177 3.20 -3.74 9.04
C VAL A 177 4.32 -3.86 10.07
N ASN A 178 4.01 -3.67 11.36
CA ASN A 178 4.99 -3.73 12.45
C ASN A 178 5.66 -5.12 12.55
N GLU A 179 4.93 -6.19 12.26
CA GLU A 179 5.50 -7.55 12.24
C GLU A 179 6.49 -7.78 11.09
N GLN A 180 6.31 -7.09 9.97
CA GLN A 180 7.16 -7.26 8.78
C GLN A 180 8.31 -6.24 8.74
N PHE A 181 8.19 -5.12 9.45
CA PHE A 181 9.20 -4.07 9.43
C PHE A 181 10.37 -4.42 10.38
N ASN A 182 11.59 -4.33 9.87
CA ASN A 182 12.81 -4.45 10.65
C ASN A 182 13.71 -3.24 10.41
N GLN A 183 13.86 -2.38 11.41
CA GLN A 183 14.67 -1.17 11.31
C GLN A 183 16.16 -1.47 11.02
N ASP A 184 16.71 -2.56 11.57
CA ASP A 184 18.11 -2.91 11.37
C ASP A 184 18.44 -3.28 9.91
N GLU A 185 17.43 -3.69 9.15
CA GLU A 185 17.56 -4.05 7.75
C GLU A 185 17.15 -2.91 6.80
N PHE A 186 16.60 -1.80 7.33
CA PHE A 186 16.09 -0.71 6.50
C PHE A 186 17.17 0.39 6.32
N PRO A 187 17.39 0.91 5.09
CA PRO A 187 18.54 1.77 4.77
C PRO A 187 18.50 3.16 5.38
N ILE A 188 17.35 3.57 5.91
CA ILE A 188 17.15 4.89 6.53
C ILE A 188 16.39 4.74 7.84
N PRO A 189 16.60 5.66 8.81
CA PRO A 189 15.84 5.62 10.05
C PRO A 189 14.36 5.94 9.81
N VAL A 190 13.47 5.11 10.35
CA VAL A 190 12.02 5.27 10.25
C VAL A 190 11.44 5.49 11.64
N LYS A 191 10.46 6.41 11.76
CA LYS A 191 9.68 6.59 13.00
C LYS A 191 8.77 5.38 13.19
N GLU A 192 8.46 5.08 14.45
CA GLU A 192 7.36 4.17 14.77
C GLU A 192 6.06 4.67 14.12
N PHE A 193 5.25 3.71 13.64
CA PHE A 193 4.01 3.94 12.88
C PHE A 193 2.84 4.29 13.81
#